data_63e92eecc15f09b91f56bcad2c21e2c7
#
_entry.id   63e92eecc15f09b91f56bcad2c21e2c7
#
_cell.length_a   1.000
_cell.length_b   1.000
_cell.length_c   1.000
_cell.angle_alpha   90.00
_cell.angle_beta   90.00
_cell.angle_gamma   90.00
#
_symmetry.space_group_name_H-M   'P 1'
#
loop_
_entity.id
_entity.type
_entity.pdbx_description
1 polymer ?
#
loop_
_entity_poly.entity_id
_entity_poly.type
_entity_poly.pdbx_seq_one_letter_code
_entity_poly.pdbx_strand_id
1 'polypeptide(L)'
;MKKILTLNIAVLTVLTLTACGSNHNSTSNNQPSSSTITKKNMSDEQAKLEYTKSAEQLAPVFQSITDSNLTLNDNVRLTARNADKQITIYNNKLVKYKQNANYKVIKNFNDSIATYLGDIEGKTVSSSYNTDIKKVSNTNKAAYSKLGIAYNKKLSEAGNAMNAKISQLPGVSGKTIRTTNYTITITSTETTPHFEGGTDLIVYYTFKNTSKDQNIEPYMSLLDATNFTQENDTSINDLISGNPDKDSDEWTTLEHVSLQKVKPGAEVKCMSSYELDNTDYPVKVKAVDPDNDDAKLGTITLDLPNN
;
A
#
# COMPACT_ATOMS: atom_id res chain seq x y z
N MET A 1 21.71 18.17 -0.88
CA MET A 1 20.83 17.23 -1.57
C MET A 1 20.00 16.48 -0.52
N LYS A 2 18.71 16.81 -0.39
CA LYS A 2 17.79 16.08 0.48
C LYS A 2 17.45 14.78 -0.27
N LYS A 3 17.96 13.64 0.20
CA LYS A 3 17.55 12.33 -0.30
C LYS A 3 16.08 12.15 0.06
N ILE A 4 15.20 12.37 -0.91
CA ILE A 4 13.80 11.97 -0.82
C ILE A 4 13.83 10.44 -0.82
N LEU A 5 13.40 9.87 0.29
CA LEU A 5 13.30 8.44 0.44
C LEU A 5 12.14 7.98 -0.42
N THR A 6 12.41 7.31 -1.53
CA THR A 6 11.39 6.56 -2.27
C THR A 6 10.91 5.42 -1.38
N LEU A 7 9.88 5.71 -0.60
CA LEU A 7 9.21 4.74 0.24
C LEU A 7 8.34 3.88 -0.68
N ASN A 8 8.88 2.76 -1.16
CA ASN A 8 8.05 1.71 -1.79
C ASN A 8 7.16 1.11 -0.72
N ILE A 9 6.07 1.81 -0.40
CA ILE A 9 5.14 1.37 0.64
C ILE A 9 4.10 0.48 -0.01
N ALA A 10 4.20 -0.80 0.31
CA ALA A 10 3.08 -1.70 0.08
C ALA A 10 1.85 -1.17 0.84
N VAL A 11 0.80 -0.88 0.10
CA VAL A 11 -0.48 -0.37 0.58
C VAL A 11 -0.91 -1.14 1.83
N LEU A 12 -1.00 -0.45 2.96
CA LEU A 12 -1.64 -0.95 4.15
C LEU A 12 -3.14 -0.94 3.86
N THR A 13 -3.67 -2.04 3.30
CA THR A 13 -5.11 -2.21 3.13
C THR A 13 -5.73 -2.30 4.51
N VAL A 14 -6.15 -1.18 5.05
CA VAL A 14 -7.06 -1.11 6.18
C VAL A 14 -8.42 -1.52 5.64
N LEU A 15 -8.73 -2.82 5.76
CA LEU A 15 -10.07 -3.33 5.50
C LEU A 15 -11.01 -2.70 6.51
N THR A 16 -11.87 -1.80 6.05
CA THR A 16 -13.06 -1.34 6.76
C THR A 16 -14.02 -2.52 6.86
N LEU A 17 -13.89 -3.31 7.91
CA LEU A 17 -14.88 -4.31 8.26
C LEU A 17 -15.92 -3.65 9.16
N THR A 18 -17.10 -3.43 8.61
CA THR A 18 -18.32 -3.18 9.38
C THR A 18 -18.53 -4.33 10.35
N ALA A 19 -18.40 -4.05 11.64
CA ALA A 19 -18.64 -5.01 12.70
C ALA A 19 -20.16 -5.25 12.83
N CYS A 20 -20.64 -6.41 12.39
CA CYS A 20 -21.89 -6.99 12.88
C CYS A 20 -21.64 -7.56 14.28
N GLY A 21 -22.24 -6.93 15.26
CA GLY A 21 -22.24 -7.44 16.63
C GLY A 21 -23.13 -8.68 16.76
N SER A 22 -22.57 -9.75 17.31
CA SER A 22 -23.35 -10.84 17.88
C SER A 22 -23.06 -10.93 19.36
N ASN A 23 -24.11 -10.62 20.17
CA ASN A 23 -24.16 -10.87 21.60
C ASN A 23 -24.19 -12.37 21.87
N HIS A 24 -23.24 -12.88 22.61
CA HIS A 24 -23.37 -14.15 23.30
C HIS A 24 -23.22 -13.94 24.81
N ASN A 25 -24.36 -14.06 25.49
CA ASN A 25 -24.46 -14.29 26.94
C ASN A 25 -23.98 -15.72 27.26
N SER A 26 -23.03 -15.88 28.15
CA SER A 26 -22.79 -17.17 28.82
C SER A 26 -22.62 -16.95 30.31
N THR A 27 -23.48 -17.68 30.99
CA THR A 27 -23.71 -17.80 32.42
C THR A 27 -22.49 -18.41 33.14
N SER A 28 -22.18 -17.84 34.29
CA SER A 28 -21.15 -18.32 35.22
C SER A 28 -21.67 -19.46 36.09
N ASN A 29 -20.87 -20.53 36.25
CA ASN A 29 -21.00 -21.48 37.36
C ASN A 29 -19.80 -21.37 38.30
N ASN A 30 -20.10 -21.10 39.56
CA ASN A 30 -19.16 -21.09 40.69
C ASN A 30 -18.94 -22.49 41.22
N GLN A 31 -17.65 -22.85 41.46
CA GLN A 31 -17.29 -23.91 42.42
C GLN A 31 -15.97 -23.58 43.13
N PRO A 32 -15.78 -23.82 44.41
CA PRO A 32 -14.70 -23.26 45.22
C PRO A 32 -13.52 -24.17 45.43
N SER A 33 -12.36 -23.52 45.58
CA SER A 33 -11.15 -23.74 46.35
C SER A 33 -10.31 -25.03 46.24
N SER A 34 -9.07 -24.78 45.84
CA SER A 34 -7.88 -25.31 46.55
C SER A 34 -6.75 -24.30 46.37
N SER A 35 -6.00 -24.04 47.44
CA SER A 35 -4.86 -23.13 47.51
C SER A 35 -3.70 -23.66 46.70
N THR A 36 -3.59 -23.15 45.49
CA THR A 36 -2.40 -23.33 44.61
C THR A 36 -1.93 -21.94 44.24
N ILE A 37 -0.63 -21.71 44.21
CA ILE A 37 0.04 -20.50 43.74
C ILE A 37 -0.79 -19.88 42.60
N THR A 38 -1.50 -18.82 42.89
CA THR A 38 -2.46 -18.18 41.95
C THR A 38 -1.66 -17.68 40.74
N LYS A 39 -1.62 -18.50 39.67
CA LYS A 39 -1.23 -18.02 38.35
C LYS A 39 -2.11 -16.82 38.08
N LYS A 40 -1.52 -15.62 38.05
CA LYS A 40 -2.28 -14.39 37.81
C LYS A 40 -2.86 -14.48 36.41
N ASN A 41 -4.14 -14.79 36.30
CA ASN A 41 -4.85 -14.77 35.03
C ASN A 41 -5.14 -13.32 34.66
N MET A 42 -4.85 -12.97 33.42
CA MET A 42 -5.26 -11.69 32.84
C MET A 42 -6.76 -11.80 32.49
N SER A 43 -7.59 -10.95 33.06
CA SER A 43 -9.00 -10.86 32.64
C SER A 43 -9.11 -10.31 31.22
N ASP A 44 -10.21 -10.60 30.54
CA ASP A 44 -10.44 -10.07 29.19
C ASP A 44 -10.46 -8.55 29.18
N GLU A 45 -11.07 -7.91 30.20
CA GLU A 45 -11.06 -6.45 30.35
C GLU A 45 -9.64 -5.90 30.48
N GLN A 46 -8.77 -6.58 31.22
CA GLN A 46 -7.38 -6.19 31.37
C GLN A 46 -6.62 -6.40 30.06
N ALA A 47 -6.90 -7.46 29.32
CA ALA A 47 -6.29 -7.72 28.03
C ALA A 47 -6.67 -6.63 26.99
N LYS A 48 -7.94 -6.26 26.96
CA LYS A 48 -8.44 -5.13 26.13
C LYS A 48 -7.76 -3.82 26.47
N LEU A 49 -7.61 -3.52 27.77
CA LEU A 49 -6.94 -2.31 28.24
C LEU A 49 -5.47 -2.27 27.82
N GLU A 50 -4.72 -3.37 28.00
CA GLU A 50 -3.30 -3.42 27.62
C GLU A 50 -3.10 -3.31 26.10
N TYR A 51 -3.96 -3.96 25.29
CA TYR A 51 -3.96 -3.77 23.84
C TYR A 51 -4.21 -2.29 23.45
N THR A 52 -5.25 -1.69 24.04
CA THR A 52 -5.61 -0.28 23.75
C THR A 52 -4.46 0.67 24.06
N LYS A 53 -3.79 0.52 25.21
CA LYS A 53 -2.61 1.31 25.56
C LYS A 53 -1.50 1.19 24.51
N SER A 54 -1.23 -0.01 24.03
CA SER A 54 -0.20 -0.25 23.02
C SER A 54 -0.58 0.37 21.66
N ALA A 55 -1.81 0.20 21.21
CA ALA A 55 -2.32 0.80 19.98
C ALA A 55 -2.27 2.34 20.02
N GLU A 56 -2.57 2.94 21.17
CA GLU A 56 -2.53 4.39 21.37
C GLU A 56 -1.11 4.97 21.36
N GLN A 57 -0.06 4.17 21.58
CA GLN A 57 1.32 4.65 21.42
C GLN A 57 1.72 4.75 19.94
N LEU A 58 1.17 3.94 19.07
CA LEU A 58 1.51 3.94 17.66
C LEU A 58 0.82 5.07 16.88
N ALA A 59 -0.38 5.47 17.29
CA ALA A 59 -1.15 6.51 16.60
C ALA A 59 -0.41 7.86 16.50
N PRO A 60 0.24 8.42 17.56
CA PRO A 60 1.03 9.66 17.45
C PRO A 60 2.23 9.54 16.51
N VAL A 61 2.80 8.34 16.36
CA VAL A 61 3.92 8.09 15.44
C VAL A 61 3.44 8.21 14.00
N PHE A 62 2.33 7.56 13.64
CA PHE A 62 1.72 7.68 12.32
C PHE A 62 1.31 9.12 12.01
N GLN A 63 0.74 9.83 12.98
CA GLN A 63 0.40 11.25 12.83
C GLN A 63 1.66 12.08 12.57
N SER A 64 2.72 11.89 13.35
CA SER A 64 3.98 12.62 13.20
C SER A 64 4.63 12.37 11.83
N ILE A 65 4.59 11.14 11.32
CA ILE A 65 5.04 10.79 9.96
C ILE A 65 4.19 11.53 8.91
N THR A 66 2.89 11.56 9.09
CA THR A 66 1.95 12.25 8.19
C THR A 66 2.20 13.76 8.16
N ASP A 67 2.36 14.38 9.32
CA ASP A 67 2.58 15.83 9.48
C ASP A 67 3.95 16.27 8.93
N SER A 68 4.93 15.37 8.95
CA SER A 68 6.27 15.60 8.39
C SER A 68 6.37 15.31 6.89
N ASN A 69 5.26 15.20 6.17
CA ASN A 69 5.23 14.80 4.76
C ASN A 69 5.96 13.48 4.49
N LEU A 70 5.72 12.47 5.34
CA LEU A 70 6.31 11.13 5.27
C LEU A 70 7.86 11.12 5.39
N THR A 71 8.43 12.19 5.94
CA THR A 71 9.87 12.30 6.20
C THR A 71 10.18 11.87 7.63
N LEU A 72 11.13 10.96 7.81
CA LEU A 72 11.60 10.55 9.14
C LEU A 72 12.58 11.61 9.72
N ASN A 73 12.05 12.77 10.08
CA ASN A 73 12.80 13.86 10.72
C ASN A 73 13.01 13.61 12.22
N ASP A 74 13.73 14.51 12.89
CA ASP A 74 14.06 14.36 14.32
C ASP A 74 12.81 14.31 15.21
N ASN A 75 11.74 15.02 14.86
CA ASN A 75 10.49 15.00 15.62
C ASN A 75 9.80 13.62 15.51
N VAL A 76 9.76 13.03 14.31
CA VAL A 76 9.24 11.67 14.10
C VAL A 76 10.06 10.64 14.89
N ARG A 77 11.40 10.74 14.85
CA ARG A 77 12.31 9.86 15.60
C ARG A 77 12.13 10.00 17.10
N LEU A 78 11.96 11.22 17.60
CA LEU A 78 11.69 11.48 19.02
C LEU A 78 10.35 10.87 19.45
N THR A 79 9.31 11.03 18.62
CA THR A 79 7.98 10.45 18.88
C THR A 79 8.05 8.93 18.91
N ALA A 80 8.76 8.31 17.95
CA ALA A 80 8.97 6.86 17.90
C ALA A 80 9.71 6.35 19.15
N ARG A 81 10.80 7.02 19.56
CA ARG A 81 11.57 6.67 20.76
C ARG A 81 10.72 6.74 22.03
N ASN A 82 9.86 7.74 22.16
CA ASN A 82 8.97 7.85 23.32
C ASN A 82 7.91 6.73 23.31
N ALA A 83 7.37 6.38 22.15
CA ALA A 83 6.47 5.25 22.01
C ALA A 83 7.15 3.92 22.35
N ASP A 84 8.36 3.67 21.88
CA ASP A 84 9.13 2.44 22.17
C ASP A 84 9.40 2.26 23.65
N LYS A 85 9.79 3.32 24.37
CA LYS A 85 9.94 3.29 25.83
C LYS A 85 8.65 2.85 26.52
N GLN A 86 7.47 3.32 26.05
CA GLN A 86 6.19 2.93 26.64
C GLN A 86 5.85 1.46 26.32
N ILE A 87 6.08 1.01 25.09
CA ILE A 87 5.90 -0.39 24.68
C ILE A 87 6.79 -1.32 25.51
N THR A 88 8.03 -0.94 25.76
CA THR A 88 8.94 -1.67 26.64
C THR A 88 8.38 -1.79 28.06
N ILE A 89 7.87 -0.70 28.63
CA ILE A 89 7.23 -0.71 29.96
C ILE A 89 6.01 -1.64 29.97
N TYR A 90 5.17 -1.60 28.94
CA TYR A 90 4.00 -2.47 28.83
C TYR A 90 4.39 -3.94 28.70
N ASN A 91 5.38 -4.26 27.87
CA ASN A 91 5.93 -5.61 27.77
C ASN A 91 6.42 -6.17 29.11
N ASN A 92 7.15 -5.36 29.90
CA ASN A 92 7.63 -5.74 31.22
C ASN A 92 6.47 -6.02 32.18
N LYS A 93 5.41 -5.21 32.14
CA LYS A 93 4.20 -5.45 32.96
C LYS A 93 3.44 -6.70 32.55
N LEU A 94 3.46 -7.07 31.27
CA LEU A 94 2.78 -8.27 30.78
C LEU A 94 3.44 -9.58 31.19
N VAL A 95 4.74 -9.59 31.54
CA VAL A 95 5.50 -10.80 31.88
C VAL A 95 4.84 -11.66 32.95
N LYS A 96 4.14 -11.05 33.93
CA LYS A 96 3.40 -11.74 34.99
C LYS A 96 2.25 -12.61 34.48
N TYR A 97 1.82 -12.44 33.24
CA TYR A 97 0.70 -13.14 32.60
C TYR A 97 1.13 -14.17 31.53
N LYS A 98 2.39 -14.58 31.50
CA LYS A 98 2.98 -15.44 30.45
C LYS A 98 2.17 -16.70 30.11
N GLN A 99 1.41 -17.23 31.06
CA GLN A 99 0.60 -18.44 30.90
C GLN A 99 -0.80 -18.17 30.33
N ASN A 100 -1.18 -16.92 30.14
CA ASN A 100 -2.48 -16.55 29.62
C ASN A 100 -2.49 -16.52 28.08
N ALA A 101 -3.55 -17.03 27.45
CA ALA A 101 -3.69 -17.04 25.99
C ALA A 101 -3.65 -15.63 25.37
N ASN A 102 -4.24 -14.63 26.06
CA ASN A 102 -4.27 -13.24 25.60
C ASN A 102 -2.89 -12.57 25.69
N TYR A 103 -2.03 -13.01 26.63
CA TYR A 103 -0.66 -12.52 26.76
C TYR A 103 0.11 -12.65 25.44
N LYS A 104 0.09 -13.86 24.84
CA LYS A 104 0.86 -14.13 23.62
C LYS A 104 0.44 -13.20 22.46
N VAL A 105 -0.84 -12.94 22.34
CA VAL A 105 -1.38 -12.11 21.26
C VAL A 105 -0.97 -10.65 21.44
N ILE A 106 -1.13 -10.10 22.67
CA ILE A 106 -0.73 -8.72 22.99
C ILE A 106 0.79 -8.56 22.88
N LYS A 107 1.55 -9.53 23.39
CA LYS A 107 3.01 -9.52 23.31
C LYS A 107 3.51 -9.51 21.87
N ASN A 108 2.93 -10.34 21.00
CA ASN A 108 3.28 -10.35 19.57
C ASN A 108 3.00 -9.01 18.89
N PHE A 109 1.89 -8.37 19.23
CA PHE A 109 1.57 -7.03 18.73
C PHE A 109 2.60 -6.00 19.23
N ASN A 110 2.87 -5.99 20.52
CA ASN A 110 3.85 -5.07 21.11
C ASN A 110 5.26 -5.26 20.53
N ASP A 111 5.68 -6.51 20.31
CA ASP A 111 6.99 -6.81 19.73
C ASP A 111 7.09 -6.33 18.28
N SER A 112 6.00 -6.46 17.51
CA SER A 112 5.97 -5.94 16.16
C SER A 112 6.03 -4.40 16.13
N ILE A 113 5.38 -3.73 17.09
CA ILE A 113 5.47 -2.27 17.27
C ILE A 113 6.92 -1.88 17.60
N ALA A 114 7.55 -2.52 18.58
CA ALA A 114 8.92 -2.21 18.98
C ALA A 114 9.91 -2.37 17.81
N THR A 115 9.78 -3.44 17.02
CA THR A 115 10.60 -3.64 15.82
C THR A 115 10.43 -2.50 14.82
N TYR A 116 9.19 -2.15 14.51
CA TYR A 116 8.87 -1.05 13.59
C TYR A 116 9.37 0.32 14.09
N LEU A 117 9.23 0.59 15.38
CA LEU A 117 9.73 1.84 16.00
C LEU A 117 11.26 1.91 15.93
N GLY A 118 11.96 0.80 16.11
CA GLY A 118 13.42 0.71 15.94
C GLY A 118 13.87 1.09 14.52
N ASP A 119 13.13 0.69 13.50
CA ASP A 119 13.40 1.10 12.11
C ASP A 119 13.27 2.63 11.92
N ILE A 120 12.28 3.25 12.57
CA ILE A 120 12.07 4.71 12.50
C ILE A 120 13.16 5.46 13.25
N GLU A 121 13.61 4.96 14.39
CA GLU A 121 14.65 5.61 15.21
C GLU A 121 16.03 5.59 14.55
N GLY A 122 16.29 4.65 13.66
CA GLY A 122 17.54 4.54 12.92
C GLY A 122 17.90 5.80 12.13
N LYS A 123 19.20 6.03 11.87
CA LYS A 123 19.66 7.15 11.04
C LYS A 123 19.29 6.99 9.56
N THR A 124 19.14 5.75 9.12
CA THR A 124 18.71 5.36 7.77
C THR A 124 17.49 4.46 7.92
N VAL A 125 16.55 4.57 6.98
CA VAL A 125 15.41 3.64 6.96
C VAL A 125 15.93 2.24 6.68
N SER A 126 15.60 1.32 7.54
CA SER A 126 15.92 -0.09 7.37
C SER A 126 15.24 -0.65 6.12
N SER A 127 15.89 -1.60 5.43
CA SER A 127 15.28 -2.35 4.33
C SER A 127 14.06 -3.17 4.79
N SER A 128 13.95 -3.44 6.09
CA SER A 128 12.84 -4.16 6.71
C SER A 128 11.59 -3.30 6.97
N TYR A 129 11.68 -1.97 6.90
CA TYR A 129 10.60 -1.04 7.27
C TYR A 129 9.23 -1.44 6.71
N ASN A 130 9.16 -1.74 5.40
CA ASN A 130 7.91 -2.15 4.75
C ASN A 130 7.39 -3.51 5.23
N THR A 131 8.29 -4.42 5.57
CA THR A 131 7.94 -5.74 6.12
C THR A 131 7.42 -5.59 7.55
N ASP A 132 8.06 -4.75 8.35
CA ASP A 132 7.73 -4.57 9.75
C ASP A 132 6.43 -3.81 9.96
N ILE A 133 6.10 -2.82 9.13
CA ILE A 133 4.78 -2.18 9.18
C ILE A 133 3.65 -3.15 8.78
N LYS A 134 3.88 -4.05 7.81
CA LYS A 134 2.92 -5.12 7.49
C LYS A 134 2.75 -6.08 8.66
N LYS A 135 3.84 -6.42 9.36
CA LYS A 135 3.80 -7.27 10.54
C LYS A 135 3.01 -6.62 11.67
N VAL A 136 3.18 -5.31 11.91
CA VAL A 136 2.35 -4.53 12.85
C VAL A 136 0.88 -4.65 12.49
N SER A 137 0.51 -4.46 11.21
CA SER A 137 -0.88 -4.59 10.76
C SER A 137 -1.47 -5.97 11.01
N ASN A 138 -0.73 -7.03 10.69
CA ASN A 138 -1.19 -8.41 10.84
C ASN A 138 -1.34 -8.79 12.32
N THR A 139 -0.38 -8.43 13.18
CA THR A 139 -0.43 -8.71 14.61
C THR A 139 -1.52 -7.88 15.30
N ASN A 140 -1.75 -6.65 14.86
CA ASN A 140 -2.87 -5.82 15.31
C ASN A 140 -4.21 -6.48 15.00
N LYS A 141 -4.41 -6.93 13.75
CA LYS A 141 -5.60 -7.66 13.35
C LYS A 141 -5.83 -8.92 14.19
N ALA A 142 -4.78 -9.70 14.41
CA ALA A 142 -4.86 -10.89 15.25
C ALA A 142 -5.23 -10.55 16.71
N ALA A 143 -4.71 -9.43 17.25
CA ALA A 143 -4.97 -9.01 18.62
C ALA A 143 -6.44 -8.58 18.81
N TYR A 144 -6.94 -7.63 18.04
CA TYR A 144 -8.32 -7.18 18.23
C TYR A 144 -9.35 -8.25 17.90
N SER A 145 -9.11 -9.09 16.91
CA SER A 145 -9.98 -10.22 16.58
C SER A 145 -10.04 -11.25 17.72
N LYS A 146 -8.87 -11.61 18.28
CA LYS A 146 -8.81 -12.57 19.41
C LYS A 146 -9.46 -12.03 20.67
N LEU A 147 -9.33 -10.72 20.91
CA LEU A 147 -9.91 -10.06 22.10
C LEU A 147 -11.39 -9.72 21.93
N GLY A 148 -11.99 -9.93 20.76
CA GLY A 148 -13.37 -9.60 20.45
C GLY A 148 -13.70 -8.11 20.63
N ILE A 149 -12.78 -7.22 20.22
CA ILE A 149 -12.94 -5.77 20.34
C ILE A 149 -12.86 -5.10 18.97
N ALA A 150 -13.42 -3.90 18.88
CA ALA A 150 -13.27 -3.07 17.71
C ALA A 150 -11.83 -2.60 17.53
N TYR A 151 -11.46 -2.30 16.30
CA TYR A 151 -10.18 -1.68 15.98
C TYR A 151 -10.03 -0.34 16.73
N ASN A 152 -8.82 -0.05 17.24
CA ASN A 152 -8.60 1.20 17.98
C ASN A 152 -8.82 2.41 17.06
N LYS A 153 -9.77 3.28 17.41
CA LYS A 153 -10.20 4.42 16.59
C LYS A 153 -9.04 5.38 16.28
N LYS A 154 -8.24 5.76 17.28
CA LYS A 154 -7.12 6.70 17.10
C LYS A 154 -6.07 6.14 16.14
N LEU A 155 -5.74 4.85 16.30
CA LEU A 155 -4.79 4.17 15.42
C LEU A 155 -5.35 4.06 13.99
N SER A 156 -6.65 3.76 13.86
CA SER A 156 -7.32 3.72 12.55
C SER A 156 -7.29 5.07 11.84
N GLU A 157 -7.63 6.15 12.53
CA GLU A 157 -7.64 7.50 11.98
C GLU A 157 -6.24 7.94 11.54
N ALA A 158 -5.24 7.75 12.40
CA ALA A 158 -3.85 8.09 12.08
C ALA A 158 -3.28 7.23 10.92
N GLY A 159 -3.58 5.93 10.90
CA GLY A 159 -3.20 5.02 9.82
C GLY A 159 -3.87 5.40 8.50
N ASN A 160 -5.16 5.74 8.51
CA ASN A 160 -5.87 6.18 7.32
C ASN A 160 -5.33 7.51 6.77
N ALA A 161 -5.02 8.48 7.64
CA ALA A 161 -4.41 9.76 7.24
C ALA A 161 -3.03 9.54 6.61
N MET A 162 -2.21 8.69 7.20
CA MET A 162 -0.90 8.31 6.65
C MET A 162 -1.05 7.62 5.28
N ASN A 163 -1.96 6.64 5.16
CA ASN A 163 -2.21 5.94 3.90
C ASN A 163 -2.74 6.87 2.80
N ALA A 164 -3.64 7.81 3.15
CA ALA A 164 -4.13 8.81 2.21
C ALA A 164 -2.99 9.67 1.66
N LYS A 165 -2.03 10.02 2.49
CA LYS A 165 -0.86 10.79 2.07
C LYS A 165 0.12 9.97 1.23
N ILE A 166 0.36 8.71 1.62
CA ILE A 166 1.17 7.76 0.87
C ILE A 166 0.58 7.54 -0.53
N SER A 167 -0.74 7.40 -0.62
CA SER A 167 -1.42 7.19 -1.90
C SER A 167 -1.32 8.37 -2.86
N GLN A 168 -0.85 9.53 -2.41
CA GLN A 168 -0.57 10.72 -3.24
C GLN A 168 0.87 10.79 -3.74
N LEU A 169 1.76 9.96 -3.21
CA LEU A 169 3.16 9.93 -3.67
C LEU A 169 3.28 9.28 -5.05
N PRO A 170 4.28 9.70 -5.86
CA PRO A 170 4.65 8.98 -7.06
C PRO A 170 4.96 7.51 -6.76
N GLY A 171 4.48 6.60 -7.61
CA GLY A 171 4.65 5.17 -7.45
C GLY A 171 3.65 4.36 -8.24
N VAL A 172 3.80 3.03 -8.18
CA VAL A 172 2.87 2.06 -8.78
C VAL A 172 2.03 1.41 -7.69
N SER A 173 0.71 1.38 -7.90
CA SER A 173 -0.23 0.68 -7.02
C SER A 173 -1.30 -0.05 -7.84
N GLY A 174 -1.30 -1.38 -7.82
CA GLY A 174 -2.12 -2.20 -8.72
C GLY A 174 -1.80 -1.86 -10.18
N LYS A 175 -2.80 -1.46 -10.95
CA LYS A 175 -2.67 -1.02 -12.35
C LYS A 175 -2.56 0.51 -12.50
N THR A 176 -2.26 1.23 -11.43
CA THR A 176 -2.16 2.69 -11.41
C THR A 176 -0.71 3.13 -11.25
N ILE A 177 -0.25 3.97 -12.17
CA ILE A 177 1.02 4.69 -12.14
C ILE A 177 0.71 6.13 -11.73
N ARG A 178 1.37 6.63 -10.71
CA ARG A 178 1.29 8.03 -10.29
C ARG A 178 2.66 8.66 -10.41
N THR A 179 2.75 9.69 -11.21
CA THR A 179 3.93 10.57 -11.31
C THR A 179 3.73 11.82 -10.42
N THR A 180 4.65 12.74 -10.46
CA THR A 180 4.55 14.03 -9.78
C THR A 180 3.35 14.85 -10.29
N ASN A 181 3.04 14.81 -11.59
CA ASN A 181 2.09 15.72 -12.23
C ASN A 181 0.84 15.05 -12.80
N TYR A 182 0.79 13.72 -12.90
CA TYR A 182 -0.36 13.00 -13.44
C TYR A 182 -0.48 11.56 -12.92
N THR A 183 -1.63 10.97 -13.20
CA THR A 183 -1.90 9.56 -12.88
C THR A 183 -2.39 8.85 -14.13
N ILE A 184 -1.85 7.67 -14.39
CA ILE A 184 -2.28 6.75 -15.45
C ILE A 184 -2.81 5.49 -14.79
N THR A 185 -4.06 5.12 -15.06
CA THR A 185 -4.66 3.87 -14.55
C THR A 185 -5.03 2.98 -15.73
N ILE A 186 -4.34 1.85 -15.90
CA ILE A 186 -4.69 0.85 -16.91
C ILE A 186 -5.99 0.18 -16.48
N THR A 187 -7.05 0.33 -17.28
CA THR A 187 -8.40 -0.15 -16.97
C THR A 187 -8.65 -1.55 -17.52
N SER A 188 -8.23 -1.80 -18.76
CA SER A 188 -8.34 -3.09 -19.42
C SER A 188 -7.31 -3.21 -20.54
N THR A 189 -7.15 -4.43 -21.04
CA THR A 189 -6.35 -4.76 -22.21
C THR A 189 -7.12 -5.74 -23.08
N GLU A 190 -6.89 -5.69 -24.40
CA GLU A 190 -7.34 -6.70 -25.34
C GLU A 190 -6.27 -6.92 -26.41
N THR A 191 -6.35 -8.02 -27.13
CA THR A 191 -5.49 -8.32 -28.27
C THR A 191 -6.26 -8.27 -29.57
N THR A 192 -5.60 -7.81 -30.64
CA THR A 192 -6.18 -7.71 -31.98
C THR A 192 -5.12 -8.05 -33.04
N PRO A 193 -5.49 -8.49 -34.25
CA PRO A 193 -4.52 -8.67 -35.32
C PRO A 193 -3.80 -7.35 -35.65
N HIS A 194 -2.49 -7.46 -35.90
CA HIS A 194 -1.68 -6.36 -36.44
C HIS A 194 -1.82 -6.29 -37.96
N PHE A 195 -1.79 -5.08 -38.55
CA PHE A 195 -2.00 -4.86 -39.98
C PHE A 195 -1.03 -5.62 -40.88
N GLU A 196 0.24 -5.71 -40.49
CA GLU A 196 1.27 -6.44 -41.25
C GLU A 196 1.42 -7.92 -40.85
N GLY A 197 0.51 -8.43 -40.04
CA GLY A 197 0.56 -9.76 -39.42
C GLY A 197 1.18 -9.72 -38.01
N GLY A 198 0.79 -10.70 -37.20
CA GLY A 198 1.12 -10.68 -35.75
C GLY A 198 -0.06 -10.24 -34.90
N THR A 199 0.22 -9.72 -33.73
CA THR A 199 -0.80 -9.35 -32.74
C THR A 199 -0.45 -8.04 -32.05
N ASP A 200 -1.41 -7.16 -31.93
CA ASP A 200 -1.32 -5.94 -31.12
C ASP A 200 -2.00 -6.11 -29.77
N LEU A 201 -1.41 -5.49 -28.76
CA LEU A 201 -2.02 -5.24 -27.46
C LEU A 201 -2.65 -3.86 -27.46
N ILE A 202 -3.94 -3.79 -27.25
CA ILE A 202 -4.65 -2.53 -26.97
C ILE A 202 -4.68 -2.32 -25.46
N VAL A 203 -4.22 -1.15 -25.03
CA VAL A 203 -4.20 -0.74 -23.63
C VAL A 203 -5.17 0.41 -23.43
N TYR A 204 -6.26 0.15 -22.72
CA TYR A 204 -7.18 1.20 -22.28
C TYR A 204 -6.75 1.75 -20.95
N TYR A 205 -6.71 3.08 -20.85
CA TYR A 205 -6.30 3.73 -19.61
C TYR A 205 -7.09 5.00 -19.34
N THR A 206 -7.18 5.35 -18.08
CA THR A 206 -7.64 6.66 -17.62
C THR A 206 -6.42 7.51 -17.31
N PHE A 207 -6.36 8.70 -17.90
CA PHE A 207 -5.36 9.71 -17.59
C PHE A 207 -6.00 10.81 -16.75
N LYS A 208 -5.35 11.17 -15.65
CA LYS A 208 -5.76 12.30 -14.79
C LYS A 208 -4.61 13.26 -14.61
N ASN A 209 -4.82 14.51 -15.02
CA ASN A 209 -3.86 15.58 -14.77
C ASN A 209 -3.97 16.04 -13.31
N THR A 210 -2.94 15.81 -12.50
CA THR A 210 -2.86 16.21 -11.10
C THR A 210 -1.95 17.43 -10.88
N SER A 211 -1.39 18.00 -11.95
CA SER A 211 -0.61 19.23 -11.87
C SER A 211 -1.49 20.42 -11.44
N LYS A 212 -0.85 21.47 -10.98
CA LYS A 212 -1.56 22.68 -10.51
C LYS A 212 -1.95 23.61 -11.65
N ASP A 213 -1.12 23.70 -12.68
CA ASP A 213 -1.17 24.78 -13.68
C ASP A 213 -0.77 24.36 -15.10
N GLN A 214 -0.39 23.08 -15.32
CA GLN A 214 0.06 22.60 -16.62
C GLN A 214 -1.05 21.85 -17.36
N ASN A 215 -1.21 22.13 -18.66
CA ASN A 215 -1.99 21.29 -19.56
C ASN A 215 -1.09 20.15 -20.07
N ILE A 216 -1.48 18.92 -19.86
CA ILE A 216 -0.65 17.74 -20.11
C ILE A 216 -1.32 16.83 -21.16
N GLU A 217 -0.54 16.36 -22.12
CA GLU A 217 -0.98 15.44 -23.18
C GLU A 217 -0.83 14.00 -22.71
N PRO A 218 -1.90 13.18 -22.69
CA PRO A 218 -1.89 11.82 -22.17
C PRO A 218 -0.93 10.87 -22.91
N TYR A 219 -0.89 10.94 -24.24
CA TYR A 219 -0.07 10.03 -25.06
C TYR A 219 1.41 10.23 -24.78
N MET A 220 1.90 11.47 -24.83
CA MET A 220 3.30 11.76 -24.50
C MET A 220 3.63 11.39 -23.07
N SER A 221 2.71 11.66 -22.14
CA SER A 221 2.89 11.29 -20.73
C SER A 221 2.99 9.78 -20.50
N LEU A 222 2.24 8.99 -21.29
CA LEU A 222 2.34 7.53 -21.23
C LEU A 222 3.72 7.08 -21.73
N LEU A 223 4.20 7.61 -22.84
CA LEU A 223 5.52 7.30 -23.42
C LEU A 223 6.66 7.69 -22.46
N ASP A 224 6.58 8.89 -21.88
CA ASP A 224 7.64 9.41 -20.99
C ASP A 224 7.68 8.64 -19.65
N ALA A 225 6.52 8.23 -19.15
CA ALA A 225 6.45 7.57 -17.84
C ALA A 225 6.55 6.05 -17.89
N THR A 226 6.49 5.41 -19.07
CA THR A 226 6.41 3.95 -19.14
C THR A 226 7.28 3.37 -20.25
N ASN A 227 7.79 2.17 -19.98
CA ASN A 227 8.36 1.30 -21.00
C ASN A 227 7.63 -0.04 -20.96
N PHE A 228 7.00 -0.41 -22.08
CA PHE A 228 6.32 -1.70 -22.25
C PHE A 228 7.31 -2.71 -22.81
N THR A 229 7.45 -3.86 -22.13
CA THR A 229 8.42 -4.90 -22.52
C THR A 229 7.79 -6.27 -22.44
N GLN A 230 8.23 -7.19 -23.32
CA GLN A 230 8.08 -8.61 -23.11
C GLN A 230 9.42 -9.26 -22.80
N GLU A 231 9.44 -10.18 -21.83
CA GLU A 231 10.64 -10.90 -21.41
C GLU A 231 10.40 -12.40 -21.61
N ASN A 232 11.32 -13.06 -22.29
CA ASN A 232 11.42 -14.50 -22.39
C ASN A 232 12.70 -14.99 -21.73
N ASP A 233 13.03 -16.29 -21.85
CA ASP A 233 14.19 -16.90 -21.18
C ASP A 233 15.54 -16.32 -21.64
N THR A 234 15.60 -15.63 -22.80
CA THR A 234 16.85 -15.19 -23.43
C THR A 234 16.93 -13.69 -23.71
N SER A 235 15.79 -12.99 -23.75
CA SER A 235 15.74 -11.59 -24.17
C SER A 235 14.68 -10.77 -23.42
N ILE A 236 14.90 -9.45 -23.41
CA ILE A 236 13.94 -8.42 -23.03
C ILE A 236 13.76 -7.55 -24.25
N ASN A 237 12.55 -7.49 -24.77
CA ASN A 237 12.22 -6.72 -25.95
C ASN A 237 11.31 -5.55 -25.58
N ASP A 238 11.70 -4.35 -25.98
CA ASP A 238 10.85 -3.17 -25.84
C ASP A 238 9.78 -3.21 -26.91
N LEU A 239 8.51 -3.07 -26.51
CA LEU A 239 7.41 -3.05 -27.46
C LEU A 239 7.30 -1.70 -28.15
N ILE A 240 7.08 -1.72 -29.45
CA ILE A 240 6.86 -0.50 -30.25
C ILE A 240 5.36 -0.23 -30.41
N SER A 241 5.01 0.94 -30.94
CA SER A 241 3.62 1.28 -31.25
C SER A 241 3.01 0.26 -32.20
N GLY A 242 1.86 -0.24 -31.85
CA GLY A 242 1.09 -1.17 -32.68
C GLY A 242 0.35 -0.45 -33.80
N ASN A 243 -0.04 -1.23 -34.82
CA ASN A 243 -0.88 -0.79 -35.93
C ASN A 243 -2.00 -1.83 -36.15
N PRO A 244 -3.12 -1.73 -35.38
CA PRO A 244 -4.21 -2.69 -35.47
C PRO A 244 -4.82 -2.75 -36.86
N ASP A 245 -5.06 -3.98 -37.36
CA ASP A 245 -5.74 -4.20 -38.67
C ASP A 245 -7.21 -3.77 -38.64
N LYS A 246 -7.81 -3.75 -37.45
CA LYS A 246 -9.21 -3.41 -37.23
C LYS A 246 -9.34 -2.05 -36.57
N ASP A 247 -9.96 -1.12 -37.27
CA ASP A 247 -10.33 0.19 -36.77
C ASP A 247 -11.74 0.18 -36.17
N SER A 248 -11.98 1.04 -35.18
CA SER A 248 -13.31 1.28 -34.63
C SER A 248 -13.48 2.76 -34.28
N ASP A 249 -14.72 3.26 -34.38
CA ASP A 249 -15.04 4.64 -33.99
C ASP A 249 -14.66 4.94 -32.52
N GLU A 250 -14.75 3.93 -31.67
CA GLU A 250 -14.35 4.04 -30.27
C GLU A 250 -12.84 4.24 -30.14
N TRP A 251 -12.02 3.44 -30.83
CA TRP A 251 -10.56 3.56 -30.79
C TRP A 251 -10.09 4.89 -31.34
N THR A 252 -10.59 5.29 -32.52
CA THR A 252 -10.29 6.59 -33.12
C THR A 252 -10.62 7.73 -32.18
N THR A 253 -11.74 7.65 -31.45
CA THR A 253 -12.14 8.66 -30.46
C THR A 253 -11.19 8.69 -29.28
N LEU A 254 -10.84 7.54 -28.70
CA LEU A 254 -9.97 7.43 -27.54
C LEU A 254 -8.52 7.83 -27.86
N GLU A 255 -8.02 7.45 -29.02
CA GLU A 255 -6.71 7.87 -29.53
C GLU A 255 -6.67 9.38 -29.73
N HIS A 256 -7.69 9.97 -30.40
CA HIS A 256 -7.77 11.41 -30.58
C HIS A 256 -7.78 12.15 -29.24
N VAL A 257 -8.49 11.65 -28.22
CA VAL A 257 -8.48 12.22 -26.87
C VAL A 257 -7.09 12.12 -26.23
N SER A 258 -6.36 11.04 -26.48
CA SER A 258 -5.01 10.86 -25.92
C SER A 258 -3.99 11.89 -26.42
N LEU A 259 -4.20 12.45 -27.62
CA LEU A 259 -3.37 13.49 -28.24
C LEU A 259 -3.77 14.92 -27.83
N GLN A 260 -4.83 15.09 -27.06
CA GLN A 260 -5.29 16.41 -26.61
C GLN A 260 -4.70 16.77 -25.25
N LYS A 261 -4.44 18.08 -25.05
CA LYS A 261 -3.98 18.60 -23.76
C LYS A 261 -5.10 18.64 -22.74
N VAL A 262 -4.95 17.88 -21.67
CA VAL A 262 -5.89 17.79 -20.53
C VAL A 262 -5.57 18.86 -19.50
N LYS A 263 -6.58 19.62 -19.08
CA LYS A 263 -6.45 20.70 -18.09
C LYS A 263 -6.17 20.15 -16.67
N PRO A 264 -5.56 20.95 -15.78
CA PRO A 264 -5.38 20.61 -14.38
C PRO A 264 -6.68 20.11 -13.72
N GLY A 265 -6.60 19.00 -13.00
CA GLY A 265 -7.71 18.35 -12.31
C GLY A 265 -8.65 17.51 -13.19
N ALA A 266 -8.58 17.64 -14.52
CA ALA A 266 -9.42 16.88 -15.43
C ALA A 266 -8.93 15.44 -15.63
N GLU A 267 -9.87 14.57 -16.00
CA GLU A 267 -9.65 13.14 -16.24
C GLU A 267 -10.28 12.75 -17.57
N VAL A 268 -9.58 11.94 -18.36
CA VAL A 268 -10.03 11.47 -19.67
C VAL A 268 -9.72 9.97 -19.84
N LYS A 269 -10.51 9.31 -20.70
CA LYS A 269 -10.25 7.94 -21.13
C LYS A 269 -9.45 7.96 -22.41
N CYS A 270 -8.45 7.11 -22.50
CA CYS A 270 -7.50 7.03 -23.60
C CYS A 270 -7.25 5.57 -23.96
N MET A 271 -6.65 5.37 -25.14
CA MET A 271 -6.09 4.10 -25.54
C MET A 271 -4.72 4.28 -26.18
N SER A 272 -3.96 3.20 -26.21
CA SER A 272 -2.69 3.08 -26.96
C SER A 272 -2.53 1.64 -27.41
N SER A 273 -1.84 1.41 -28.52
CA SER A 273 -1.54 0.07 -29.06
C SER A 273 -0.06 -0.22 -29.06
N TYR A 274 0.29 -1.49 -28.85
CA TYR A 274 1.66 -1.98 -28.85
C TYR A 274 1.75 -3.30 -29.62
N GLU A 275 2.72 -3.42 -30.52
CA GLU A 275 3.00 -4.67 -31.22
C GLU A 275 3.62 -5.69 -30.26
N LEU A 276 3.02 -6.89 -30.17
CA LEU A 276 3.53 -7.97 -29.33
C LEU A 276 4.54 -8.83 -30.07
N ASP A 277 5.63 -9.19 -29.41
CA ASP A 277 6.56 -10.20 -29.93
C ASP A 277 5.89 -11.59 -30.03
N ASN A 278 5.01 -11.89 -29.08
CA ASN A 278 4.26 -13.15 -28.99
C ASN A 278 3.10 -13.03 -28.01
N THR A 279 2.25 -14.05 -27.96
CA THR A 279 1.09 -14.12 -27.05
C THR A 279 1.31 -15.02 -25.84
N ASP A 280 2.49 -15.61 -25.64
CA ASP A 280 2.77 -16.58 -24.58
C ASP A 280 3.27 -15.92 -23.28
N TYR A 281 3.88 -14.74 -23.39
CA TYR A 281 4.47 -14.04 -22.25
C TYR A 281 3.70 -12.78 -21.87
N PRO A 282 3.58 -12.46 -20.57
CA PRO A 282 2.93 -11.25 -20.13
C PRO A 282 3.75 -10.01 -20.53
N VAL A 283 3.06 -8.88 -20.62
CA VAL A 283 3.71 -7.58 -20.84
C VAL A 283 4.05 -6.94 -19.50
N LYS A 284 5.29 -6.46 -19.35
CA LYS A 284 5.74 -5.68 -18.20
C LYS A 284 5.77 -4.21 -18.56
N VAL A 285 5.11 -3.39 -17.75
CA VAL A 285 5.10 -1.92 -17.85
C VAL A 285 6.02 -1.39 -16.76
N LYS A 286 7.23 -0.99 -17.14
CA LYS A 286 8.21 -0.37 -16.24
C LYS A 286 7.90 1.12 -16.15
N ALA A 287 7.62 1.62 -14.95
CA ALA A 287 7.20 3.00 -14.73
C ALA A 287 8.31 3.84 -14.09
N VAL A 288 8.43 5.08 -14.58
CA VAL A 288 9.34 6.11 -14.07
C VAL A 288 8.59 7.42 -13.81
N ASP A 289 9.18 8.34 -13.06
CA ASP A 289 8.68 9.70 -12.88
C ASP A 289 9.54 10.67 -13.71
N PRO A 290 9.08 11.10 -14.90
CA PRO A 290 9.86 11.96 -15.79
C PRO A 290 10.11 13.35 -15.19
N ASP A 291 9.30 13.79 -14.24
CA ASP A 291 9.46 15.07 -13.53
C ASP A 291 10.46 14.99 -12.35
N ASN A 292 11.03 13.81 -12.09
CA ASN A 292 11.95 13.55 -10.98
C ASN A 292 13.12 12.66 -11.40
N ASP A 293 13.89 13.12 -12.38
CA ASP A 293 15.11 12.46 -12.90
C ASP A 293 14.88 10.95 -13.22
N ASP A 294 13.76 10.62 -13.86
CA ASP A 294 13.34 9.25 -14.20
C ASP A 294 13.39 8.27 -13.03
N ALA A 295 13.04 8.77 -11.85
CA ALA A 295 12.97 7.94 -10.64
C ALA A 295 12.07 6.73 -10.88
N LYS A 296 12.57 5.52 -10.62
CA LYS A 296 11.83 4.28 -10.79
C LYS A 296 10.61 4.25 -9.84
N LEU A 297 9.42 4.12 -10.41
CA LEU A 297 8.16 4.04 -9.68
C LEU A 297 7.73 2.61 -9.37
N GLY A 298 8.06 1.66 -10.25
CA GLY A 298 7.71 0.25 -10.12
C GLY A 298 7.41 -0.43 -11.46
N THR A 299 6.81 -1.62 -11.40
CA THR A 299 6.45 -2.39 -12.60
C THR A 299 5.03 -2.95 -12.43
N ILE A 300 4.23 -2.87 -13.49
CA ILE A 300 2.94 -3.54 -13.64
C ILE A 300 3.15 -4.75 -14.55
N THR A 301 2.56 -5.88 -14.20
CA THR A 301 2.45 -7.03 -15.11
C THR A 301 1.04 -7.07 -15.68
N LEU A 302 0.94 -7.12 -16.98
CA LEU A 302 -0.31 -7.28 -17.73
C LEU A 302 -0.34 -8.69 -18.29
N ASP A 303 -1.22 -9.52 -17.74
CA ASP A 303 -1.52 -10.82 -18.32
C ASP A 303 -2.27 -10.59 -19.62
N LEU A 304 -1.87 -11.29 -20.68
CA LEU A 304 -2.55 -11.22 -21.95
C LEU A 304 -3.89 -12.00 -21.85
N PRO A 305 -4.97 -11.48 -22.47
CA PRO A 305 -6.22 -12.23 -22.52
C PRO A 305 -5.96 -13.59 -23.19
N ASN A 306 -6.39 -14.67 -22.55
CA ASN A 306 -6.37 -15.99 -23.18
C ASN A 306 -7.28 -15.95 -24.41
N ASN A 307 -6.73 -16.19 -25.58
CA ASN A 307 -7.48 -16.37 -26.83
C ASN A 307 -8.28 -17.65 -26.79
#